data_2ea1e2ae2bf695bc2bf4fca988ff05ea
#
_entry.id   2ea1e2ae2bf695bc2bf4fca988ff05ea
#
_cell.length_a   1.000
_cell.length_b   1.000
_cell.length_c   1.000
_cell.angle_alpha   90.00
_cell.angle_beta   90.00
_cell.angle_gamma   90.00
#
_symmetry.space_group_name_H-M   'P 1'
#
loop_
_entity.id
_entity.type
_entity.pdbx_description
1 polymer ?
#
loop_
_entity_poly.entity_id
_entity_poly.type
_entity_poly.pdbx_seq_one_letter_code
_entity_poly.pdbx_strand_id
1 'polypeptide(L)'
;SDFARVGRFQLNNDNKEVEYLVKPIHGENRILTNLNQFELDIMLMKDLSPGHLQLQQSLSRNSQLLRQIIQNDVFKYGWQQHVVSYMIDSGFGGGENYAYKLTSLYNDLQISALSWMELQISYYESDVRQIIIDLVEKINISEMDAKEFANKIDDRPFYFTKQFIGAIEVERLLGDYKRKNENAVSMREFHAKILNEGSIPIPQLRKLILN
;
A
#
# COMPACT_ATOMS: atom_id res chain seq x y z
N SER A 1 1.73 8.32 -16.98
CA SER A 1 3.06 7.74 -16.76
C SER A 1 3.17 7.34 -15.30
N ASP A 2 3.37 6.05 -15.05
CA ASP A 2 3.42 5.49 -13.70
C ASP A 2 4.78 5.78 -13.06
N PHE A 3 4.95 6.97 -12.56
CA PHE A 3 6.18 7.43 -11.97
C PHE A 3 6.32 6.82 -10.63
N ALA A 4 6.29 6.20 -9.90
CA ALA A 4 6.57 5.63 -8.60
C ALA A 4 6.33 4.13 -8.53
N ARG A 5 6.03 3.48 -9.66
CA ARG A 5 6.00 2.03 -9.68
C ARG A 5 7.22 1.50 -10.40
N VAL A 6 8.09 0.88 -9.65
CA VAL A 6 9.21 0.14 -10.18
C VAL A 6 8.72 -1.09 -10.97
N GLY A 7 7.52 -1.56 -10.66
CA GLY A 7 6.90 -2.68 -11.34
C GLY A 7 5.38 -2.61 -11.43
N ARG A 8 4.81 -3.41 -12.28
CA ARG A 8 3.37 -3.67 -12.41
C ARG A 8 3.13 -5.12 -12.77
N PHE A 9 2.03 -5.69 -12.30
CA PHE A 9 1.62 -6.99 -12.80
C PHE A 9 0.68 -6.85 -14.00
N GLN A 10 0.76 -7.82 -14.88
CA GLN A 10 -0.11 -7.96 -16.04
C GLN A 10 -0.58 -9.41 -16.13
N LEU A 11 -1.90 -9.59 -16.32
CA LEU A 11 -2.45 -10.90 -16.63
C LEU A 11 -2.20 -11.19 -18.12
N ASN A 12 -1.48 -12.25 -18.38
CA ASN A 12 -1.40 -12.80 -19.70
C ASN A 12 -2.60 -13.74 -19.92
N ASN A 13 -3.56 -13.28 -20.73
CA ASN A 13 -4.80 -14.02 -20.96
C ASN A 13 -4.61 -15.31 -21.76
N ASP A 14 -3.53 -15.43 -22.52
CA ASP A 14 -3.28 -16.57 -23.41
C ASP A 14 -2.81 -17.81 -22.61
N ASN A 15 -1.98 -17.61 -21.59
CA ASN A 15 -1.45 -18.70 -20.77
C ASN A 15 -1.91 -18.67 -19.31
N LYS A 16 -2.77 -17.72 -18.92
CA LYS A 16 -3.23 -17.48 -17.54
C LYS A 16 -2.11 -17.23 -16.53
N GLU A 17 -0.97 -16.76 -17.00
CA GLU A 17 0.16 -16.39 -16.16
C GLU A 17 0.07 -14.93 -15.74
N VAL A 18 0.64 -14.64 -14.58
CA VAL A 18 0.80 -13.29 -14.09
C VAL A 18 2.26 -12.89 -14.28
N GLU A 19 2.49 -11.88 -15.09
CA GLU A 19 3.80 -11.31 -15.30
C GLU A 19 3.95 -10.05 -14.45
N TYR A 20 5.07 -9.94 -13.73
CA TYR A 20 5.42 -8.73 -13.01
C TYR A 20 6.50 -7.98 -13.81
N LEU A 21 6.09 -6.88 -14.42
CA LEU A 21 6.97 -6.08 -15.27
C LEU A 21 7.72 -5.08 -14.41
N VAL A 22 9.04 -5.25 -14.31
CA VAL A 22 9.94 -4.29 -13.65
C VAL A 22 10.48 -3.32 -14.69
N LYS A 23 10.43 -2.03 -14.39
CA LYS A 23 10.95 -1.00 -15.30
C LYS A 23 12.46 -1.20 -15.49
N PRO A 24 12.97 -1.30 -16.72
CA PRO A 24 14.39 -1.50 -16.96
C PRO A 24 15.21 -0.30 -16.48
N ILE A 25 16.39 -0.60 -15.96
CA ILE A 25 17.38 0.38 -15.52
C ILE A 25 18.08 0.91 -16.78
N HIS A 26 17.79 2.13 -17.18
CA HIS A 26 18.52 2.82 -18.24
C HIS A 26 19.29 4.02 -17.67
N GLY A 27 20.63 3.96 -17.76
CA GLY A 27 21.53 5.07 -17.42
C GLY A 27 21.75 5.29 -15.91
N GLU A 28 22.37 6.40 -15.57
CA GLU A 28 22.70 6.83 -14.19
C GLU A 28 21.49 7.24 -13.35
N ASN A 29 20.30 6.74 -13.66
CA ASN A 29 19.08 7.08 -12.94
C ASN A 29 19.14 6.53 -11.52
N ARG A 30 19.43 7.40 -10.57
CA ARG A 30 19.52 7.15 -9.12
C ARG A 30 18.22 6.65 -8.47
N ILE A 31 17.09 6.65 -9.18
CA ILE A 31 15.81 6.08 -8.72
C ILE A 31 15.96 4.62 -8.27
N LEU A 32 17.02 3.96 -8.70
CA LEU A 32 17.30 2.55 -8.41
C LEU A 32 18.31 2.34 -7.29
N THR A 33 18.90 3.38 -6.72
CA THR A 33 19.75 3.23 -5.53
C THR A 33 18.96 2.76 -4.32
N ASN A 34 17.63 2.94 -4.34
CA ASN A 34 16.71 2.47 -3.29
C ASN A 34 16.07 1.11 -3.61
N LEU A 35 16.18 0.60 -4.84
CA LEU A 35 15.63 -0.70 -5.19
C LEU A 35 16.63 -1.81 -4.82
N ASN A 36 16.61 -2.21 -3.58
CA ASN A 36 17.29 -3.40 -3.10
C ASN A 36 16.33 -4.60 -3.08
N GLN A 37 16.83 -5.78 -2.77
CA GLN A 37 16.04 -7.02 -2.67
C GLN A 37 14.86 -6.88 -1.71
N PHE A 38 15.05 -6.24 -0.56
CA PHE A 38 14.01 -6.09 0.46
C PHE A 38 12.85 -5.23 -0.04
N GLU A 39 13.16 -4.14 -0.74
CA GLU A 39 12.16 -3.28 -1.35
C GLU A 39 11.38 -4.00 -2.46
N LEU A 40 12.10 -4.74 -3.33
CA LEU A 40 11.47 -5.51 -4.39
C LEU A 40 10.50 -6.56 -3.81
N ASP A 41 10.91 -7.31 -2.80
CA ASP A 41 10.07 -8.32 -2.16
C ASP A 41 8.83 -7.69 -1.51
N ILE A 42 8.98 -6.54 -0.83
CA ILE A 42 7.84 -5.79 -0.28
C ILE A 42 6.88 -5.33 -1.39
N MET A 43 7.40 -4.85 -2.51
CA MET A 43 6.58 -4.49 -3.66
C MET A 43 5.83 -5.69 -4.24
N LEU A 44 6.47 -6.84 -4.35
CA LEU A 44 5.84 -8.08 -4.79
C LEU A 44 4.73 -8.52 -3.83
N MET A 45 4.93 -8.42 -2.51
CA MET A 45 3.88 -8.68 -1.51
C MET A 45 2.69 -7.72 -1.68
N LYS A 46 2.93 -6.43 -1.93
CA LYS A 46 1.87 -5.43 -2.13
C LYS A 46 1.08 -5.66 -3.41
N ASP A 47 1.76 -5.95 -4.51
CA ASP A 47 1.15 -5.98 -5.83
C ASP A 47 0.65 -7.37 -6.24
N LEU A 48 1.33 -8.44 -5.82
CA LEU A 48 0.93 -9.80 -6.13
C LEU A 48 0.15 -10.44 -4.97
N SER A 49 0.58 -11.59 -4.51
CA SER A 49 -0.04 -12.30 -3.39
C SER A 49 0.86 -12.17 -2.16
N PRO A 50 0.28 -11.84 -1.02
CA PRO A 50 -1.14 -11.74 -0.66
C PRO A 50 -1.82 -10.37 -0.91
N GLY A 51 -1.17 -9.45 -1.60
CA GLY A 51 -1.61 -8.08 -1.78
C GLY A 51 -2.73 -7.88 -2.82
N HIS A 52 -2.47 -7.01 -3.80
CA HIS A 52 -3.49 -6.54 -4.75
C HIS A 52 -4.06 -7.65 -5.63
N LEU A 53 -3.22 -8.54 -6.15
CA LEU A 53 -3.69 -9.66 -6.99
C LEU A 53 -4.64 -10.58 -6.21
N GLN A 54 -4.32 -10.92 -4.97
CA GLN A 54 -5.19 -11.71 -4.10
C GLN A 54 -6.54 -11.02 -3.88
N LEU A 55 -6.54 -9.70 -3.65
CA LEU A 55 -7.76 -8.92 -3.53
C LEU A 55 -8.59 -8.97 -4.82
N GLN A 56 -7.97 -8.79 -6.00
CA GLN A 56 -8.67 -8.84 -7.29
C GLN A 56 -9.27 -10.23 -7.55
N GLN A 57 -8.55 -11.30 -7.24
CA GLN A 57 -9.06 -12.68 -7.35
C GLN A 57 -10.26 -12.93 -6.43
N SER A 58 -10.24 -12.35 -5.22
CA SER A 58 -11.36 -12.44 -4.31
C SER A 58 -12.58 -11.68 -4.83
N LEU A 59 -12.37 -10.46 -5.34
CA LEU A 59 -13.43 -9.64 -5.94
C LEU A 59 -14.08 -10.33 -7.14
N SER A 60 -13.30 -10.93 -8.04
CA SER A 60 -13.83 -11.63 -9.22
C SER A 60 -14.71 -12.84 -8.89
N ARG A 61 -14.57 -13.39 -7.68
CA ARG A 61 -15.39 -14.51 -7.18
C ARG A 61 -16.57 -14.07 -6.33
N ASN A 62 -16.72 -12.78 -6.06
CA ASN A 62 -17.81 -12.27 -5.23
C ASN A 62 -19.16 -12.44 -5.95
N SER A 63 -20.18 -12.94 -5.25
CA SER A 63 -21.49 -13.18 -5.82
C SER A 63 -22.28 -11.89 -6.13
N GLN A 64 -21.88 -10.77 -5.55
CA GLN A 64 -22.52 -9.46 -5.76
C GLN A 64 -21.77 -8.67 -6.83
N LEU A 65 -22.37 -8.50 -8.00
CA LEU A 65 -21.78 -7.81 -9.15
C LEU A 65 -21.28 -6.39 -8.80
N LEU A 66 -22.00 -5.65 -7.99
CA LEU A 66 -21.58 -4.31 -7.56
C LEU A 66 -20.24 -4.34 -6.81
N ARG A 67 -19.99 -5.37 -6.00
CA ARG A 67 -18.73 -5.53 -5.26
C ARG A 67 -17.55 -5.92 -6.17
N GLN A 68 -17.81 -6.52 -7.31
CA GLN A 68 -16.79 -6.79 -8.32
C GLN A 68 -16.34 -5.51 -9.03
N ILE A 69 -17.27 -4.58 -9.26
CA ILE A 69 -17.04 -3.38 -10.09
C ILE A 69 -16.58 -2.20 -9.22
N ILE A 70 -17.24 -1.96 -8.08
CA ILE A 70 -16.94 -0.82 -7.22
C ILE A 70 -15.77 -1.19 -6.30
N GLN A 71 -14.68 -0.46 -6.46
CA GLN A 71 -13.49 -0.62 -5.63
C GLN A 71 -13.24 0.64 -4.78
N ASN A 72 -12.85 0.42 -3.53
CA ASN A 72 -12.47 1.47 -2.62
C ASN A 72 -10.94 1.54 -2.48
N ASP A 73 -10.32 2.61 -2.95
CA ASP A 73 -8.88 2.79 -2.93
C ASP A 73 -8.30 2.80 -1.50
N VAL A 74 -9.01 3.39 -0.53
CA VAL A 74 -8.56 3.43 0.86
C VAL A 74 -8.45 2.01 1.42
N PHE A 75 -9.44 1.16 1.19
CA PHE A 75 -9.38 -0.25 1.57
C PHE A 75 -8.28 -1.00 0.84
N LYS A 76 -8.17 -0.81 -0.49
CA LYS A 76 -7.15 -1.47 -1.31
C LYS A 76 -5.74 -1.20 -0.79
N TYR A 77 -5.40 0.05 -0.55
CA TYR A 77 -4.07 0.42 -0.04
C TYR A 77 -3.86 -0.03 1.41
N GLY A 78 -4.91 0.04 2.23
CA GLY A 78 -4.87 -0.49 3.59
C GLY A 78 -4.63 -1.99 3.63
N TRP A 79 -5.30 -2.75 2.76
CA TRP A 79 -5.05 -4.19 2.59
C TRP A 79 -3.60 -4.48 2.20
N GLN A 80 -3.07 -3.78 1.18
CA GLN A 80 -1.69 -3.95 0.73
C GLN A 80 -0.67 -3.73 1.86
N GLN A 81 -0.85 -2.69 2.66
CA GLN A 81 0.04 -2.39 3.78
C GLN A 81 -0.11 -3.41 4.91
N HIS A 82 -1.34 -3.78 5.24
CA HIS A 82 -1.62 -4.78 6.26
C HIS A 82 -0.96 -6.13 5.96
N VAL A 83 -1.05 -6.63 4.73
CA VAL A 83 -0.45 -7.92 4.39
C VAL A 83 1.07 -7.92 4.43
N VAL A 84 1.73 -6.81 4.10
CA VAL A 84 3.17 -6.65 4.26
C VAL A 84 3.57 -6.75 5.73
N SER A 85 2.93 -5.96 6.60
CA SER A 85 3.18 -6.00 8.04
C SER A 85 2.94 -7.40 8.59
N TYR A 86 1.84 -8.03 8.22
CA TYR A 86 1.50 -9.39 8.64
C TYR A 86 2.55 -10.42 8.20
N MET A 87 3.01 -10.38 6.96
CA MET A 87 4.03 -11.31 6.44
C MET A 87 5.36 -11.16 7.19
N ILE A 88 5.80 -9.93 7.40
CA ILE A 88 7.03 -9.62 8.13
C ILE A 88 6.92 -10.08 9.59
N ASP A 89 5.80 -9.78 10.27
CA ASP A 89 5.57 -10.18 11.67
C ASP A 89 5.40 -11.70 11.83
N SER A 90 4.99 -12.40 10.76
CA SER A 90 4.93 -13.85 10.70
C SER A 90 6.29 -14.50 10.41
N GLY A 91 7.36 -13.73 10.29
CA GLY A 91 8.74 -14.23 10.13
C GLY A 91 9.22 -14.33 8.68
N PHE A 92 8.57 -13.63 7.75
CA PHE A 92 9.10 -13.55 6.38
C PHE A 92 10.56 -13.06 6.38
N GLY A 93 11.40 -13.63 5.52
CA GLY A 93 12.83 -13.32 5.45
C GLY A 93 13.70 -14.10 6.43
N GLY A 94 13.14 -14.86 7.36
CA GLY A 94 13.91 -15.68 8.30
C GLY A 94 14.96 -14.89 9.06
N GLY A 95 16.25 -15.22 8.88
CA GLY A 95 17.37 -14.53 9.53
C GLY A 95 17.55 -13.06 9.13
N GLU A 96 16.99 -12.65 7.99
CA GLU A 96 17.03 -11.26 7.48
C GLU A 96 15.76 -10.46 7.78
N ASN A 97 14.85 -11.01 8.58
CA ASN A 97 13.55 -10.38 8.91
C ASN A 97 13.69 -8.93 9.43
N TYR A 98 14.75 -8.62 10.17
CA TYR A 98 15.02 -7.26 10.65
C TYR A 98 15.20 -6.25 9.50
N ALA A 99 15.81 -6.66 8.37
CA ALA A 99 16.01 -5.80 7.21
C ALA A 99 14.66 -5.50 6.52
N TYR A 100 13.78 -6.48 6.41
CA TYR A 100 12.40 -6.28 5.94
C TYR A 100 11.61 -5.34 6.86
N LYS A 101 11.73 -5.50 8.18
CA LYS A 101 11.11 -4.58 9.16
C LYS A 101 11.61 -3.15 8.98
N LEU A 102 12.91 -2.96 8.87
CA LEU A 102 13.49 -1.62 8.68
C LEU A 102 13.02 -0.99 7.36
N THR A 103 13.03 -1.74 6.27
CA THR A 103 12.56 -1.27 4.95
C THR A 103 11.07 -0.92 5.00
N SER A 104 10.23 -1.75 5.64
CA SER A 104 8.81 -1.47 5.80
C SER A 104 8.56 -0.21 6.63
N LEU A 105 9.27 -0.03 7.75
CA LEU A 105 9.17 1.18 8.58
C LEU A 105 9.60 2.45 7.83
N TYR A 106 10.64 2.34 7.00
CA TYR A 106 11.06 3.46 6.17
C TYR A 106 9.98 3.82 5.13
N ASN A 107 9.35 2.83 4.51
CA ASN A 107 8.23 3.04 3.59
C ASN A 107 7.02 3.68 4.30
N ASP A 108 6.72 3.29 5.53
CA ASP A 108 5.65 3.89 6.33
C ASP A 108 5.96 5.35 6.67
N LEU A 109 7.21 5.65 7.02
CA LEU A 109 7.67 7.02 7.24
C LEU A 109 7.51 7.87 5.97
N GLN A 110 7.93 7.34 4.81
CA GLN A 110 7.77 8.04 3.53
C GLN A 110 6.29 8.30 3.21
N ILE A 111 5.42 7.30 3.32
CA ILE A 111 3.98 7.46 3.07
C ILE A 111 3.37 8.51 4.01
N SER A 112 3.75 8.50 5.28
CA SER A 112 3.29 9.48 6.27
C SER A 112 3.71 10.91 5.89
N ALA A 113 4.99 11.10 5.53
CA ALA A 113 5.54 12.39 5.11
C ALA A 113 4.90 12.89 3.80
N LEU A 114 4.69 12.01 2.84
CA LEU A 114 4.05 12.35 1.56
C LEU A 114 2.56 12.66 1.73
N SER A 115 1.87 11.98 2.65
CA SER A 115 0.50 12.33 3.03
C SER A 115 0.42 13.71 3.69
N TRP A 116 1.38 14.03 4.56
CA TRP A 116 1.50 15.37 5.14
C TRP A 116 1.75 16.43 4.06
N MET A 117 2.70 16.19 3.14
CA MET A 117 2.98 17.05 2.01
C MET A 117 1.73 17.32 1.17
N GLU A 118 0.98 16.26 0.84
CA GLU A 118 -0.26 16.37 0.06
C GLU A 118 -1.30 17.28 0.74
N LEU A 119 -1.46 17.16 2.07
CA LEU A 119 -2.33 18.02 2.84
C LEU A 119 -1.82 19.47 2.88
N GLN A 120 -0.52 19.68 3.03
CA GLN A 120 0.08 21.02 3.03
C GLN A 120 -0.15 21.72 1.70
N ILE A 121 0.03 21.02 0.59
CA ILE A 121 -0.16 21.60 -0.76
C ILE A 121 -1.65 21.78 -1.07
N SER A 122 -2.48 20.75 -0.86
CA SER A 122 -3.86 20.73 -1.37
C SER A 122 -4.87 21.44 -0.46
N TYR A 123 -4.59 21.52 0.84
CA TYR A 123 -5.53 22.08 1.82
C TYR A 123 -5.03 23.37 2.46
N TYR A 124 -3.75 23.42 2.84
CA TYR A 124 -3.17 24.60 3.50
C TYR A 124 -2.55 25.61 2.52
N GLU A 125 -2.48 25.28 1.22
CA GLU A 125 -1.90 26.12 0.17
C GLU A 125 -0.46 26.59 0.51
N SER A 126 0.29 25.73 1.20
CA SER A 126 1.64 26.04 1.68
C SER A 126 2.64 26.14 0.53
N ASP A 127 3.74 26.86 0.74
CA ASP A 127 4.80 26.98 -0.26
C ASP A 127 5.45 25.64 -0.57
N VAL A 128 5.25 25.15 -1.78
CA VAL A 128 5.76 23.86 -2.28
C VAL A 128 7.29 23.76 -2.16
N ARG A 129 8.01 24.89 -2.33
CA ARG A 129 9.47 24.90 -2.23
C ARG A 129 9.93 24.60 -0.81
N GLN A 130 9.27 25.20 0.20
CA GLN A 130 9.59 24.95 1.60
C GLN A 130 9.28 23.50 1.99
N ILE A 131 8.17 22.94 1.48
CA ILE A 131 7.81 21.55 1.73
C ILE A 131 8.83 20.57 1.14
N ILE A 132 9.33 20.85 -0.07
CA ILE A 132 10.41 20.06 -0.69
C ILE A 132 11.67 20.08 0.18
N ILE A 133 12.08 21.25 0.67
CA ILE A 133 13.24 21.38 1.58
C ILE A 133 13.01 20.56 2.84
N ASP A 134 11.84 20.64 3.45
CA ASP A 134 11.49 19.87 4.65
C ASP A 134 11.56 18.35 4.44
N LEU A 135 11.11 17.85 3.29
CA LEU A 135 11.20 16.43 2.95
C LEU A 135 12.65 15.96 2.77
N VAL A 136 13.46 16.78 2.10
CA VAL A 136 14.89 16.46 1.89
C VAL A 136 15.62 16.42 3.23
N GLU A 137 15.43 17.44 4.08
CA GLU A 137 16.18 17.59 5.33
C GLU A 137 15.73 16.61 6.43
N LYS A 138 14.42 16.37 6.54
CA LYS A 138 13.84 15.61 7.66
C LYS A 138 13.67 14.12 7.35
N ILE A 139 13.38 13.79 6.08
CA ILE A 139 13.02 12.43 5.67
C ILE A 139 14.10 11.78 4.80
N ASN A 140 15.10 12.56 4.40
CA ASN A 140 16.20 12.10 3.52
C ASN A 140 15.69 11.59 2.15
N ILE A 141 14.62 12.21 1.62
CA ILE A 141 14.15 12.00 0.25
C ILE A 141 15.01 12.89 -0.67
N SER A 142 15.38 12.41 -1.85
CA SER A 142 16.12 13.25 -2.79
C SER A 142 15.27 14.44 -3.26
N GLU A 143 15.89 15.58 -3.56
CA GLU A 143 15.18 16.77 -4.06
C GLU A 143 14.42 16.46 -5.36
N MET A 144 14.99 15.59 -6.21
CA MET A 144 14.36 15.16 -7.45
C MET A 144 13.09 14.36 -7.17
N ASP A 145 13.13 13.39 -6.24
CA ASP A 145 11.98 12.59 -5.87
C ASP A 145 10.90 13.45 -5.19
N ALA A 146 11.30 14.38 -4.32
CA ALA A 146 10.37 15.30 -3.67
C ALA A 146 9.61 16.17 -4.68
N LYS A 147 10.29 16.69 -5.71
CA LYS A 147 9.66 17.42 -6.82
C LYS A 147 8.71 16.54 -7.64
N GLU A 148 9.12 15.32 -7.92
CA GLU A 148 8.28 14.35 -8.63
C GLU A 148 7.02 13.99 -7.84
N PHE A 149 7.13 13.82 -6.54
CA PHE A 149 5.97 13.60 -5.66
C PHE A 149 5.03 14.80 -5.61
N ALA A 150 5.57 16.05 -5.59
CA ALA A 150 4.76 17.25 -5.66
C ALA A 150 3.93 17.29 -6.95
N ASN A 151 4.55 17.04 -8.10
CA ASN A 151 3.84 16.98 -9.39
C ASN A 151 2.76 15.88 -9.42
N LYS A 152 3.00 14.77 -8.71
CA LYS A 152 2.04 13.68 -8.65
C LYS A 152 0.76 14.01 -7.87
N ILE A 153 0.83 14.94 -6.92
CA ILE A 153 -0.33 15.42 -6.17
C ILE A 153 -1.34 16.07 -7.11
N ASP A 154 -0.88 16.86 -8.06
CA ASP A 154 -1.73 17.51 -9.07
C ASP A 154 -2.39 16.47 -10.00
N ASP A 155 -1.65 15.45 -10.41
CA ASP A 155 -2.14 14.41 -11.31
C ASP A 155 -3.13 13.43 -10.63
N ARG A 156 -2.93 13.17 -9.34
CA ARG A 156 -3.69 12.15 -8.57
C ARG A 156 -3.98 12.64 -7.15
N PRO A 157 -4.95 13.53 -6.96
CA PRO A 157 -5.28 14.07 -5.65
C PRO A 157 -5.60 12.98 -4.62
N PHE A 158 -5.13 13.18 -3.42
CA PHE A 158 -5.28 12.27 -2.26
C PHE A 158 -4.65 10.89 -2.46
N TYR A 159 -3.67 10.75 -3.36
CA TYR A 159 -3.01 9.45 -3.60
C TYR A 159 -2.26 8.94 -2.38
N PHE A 160 -1.45 9.78 -1.75
CA PHE A 160 -0.67 9.43 -0.55
C PHE A 160 -1.56 9.36 0.70
N THR A 161 -2.50 10.29 0.83
CA THR A 161 -3.47 10.32 1.93
C THR A 161 -4.33 9.06 1.98
N LYS A 162 -4.78 8.53 0.82
CA LYS A 162 -5.52 7.26 0.76
C LYS A 162 -4.68 6.08 1.26
N GLN A 163 -3.39 6.03 0.97
CA GLN A 163 -2.49 4.98 1.44
C GLN A 163 -2.32 5.05 2.96
N PHE A 164 -2.02 6.25 3.47
CA PHE A 164 -1.81 6.49 4.90
C PHE A 164 -3.06 6.17 5.73
N ILE A 165 -4.22 6.74 5.35
CA ILE A 165 -5.48 6.49 6.04
C ILE A 165 -5.88 5.02 5.92
N GLY A 166 -5.70 4.41 4.75
CA GLY A 166 -6.01 3.00 4.52
C GLY A 166 -5.25 2.08 5.46
N ALA A 167 -3.94 2.29 5.63
CA ALA A 167 -3.12 1.52 6.55
C ALA A 167 -3.65 1.63 8.00
N ILE A 168 -3.87 2.84 8.48
CA ILE A 168 -4.39 3.09 9.84
C ILE A 168 -5.76 2.43 10.05
N GLU A 169 -6.68 2.59 9.12
CA GLU A 169 -8.06 2.11 9.28
C GLU A 169 -8.18 0.59 9.21
N VAL A 170 -7.36 -0.09 8.39
CA VAL A 170 -7.33 -1.57 8.38
C VAL A 170 -6.73 -2.11 9.67
N GLU A 171 -5.66 -1.51 10.19
CA GLU A 171 -5.09 -1.91 11.49
C GLU A 171 -6.07 -1.65 12.66
N ARG A 172 -6.79 -0.53 12.65
CA ARG A 172 -7.87 -0.28 13.62
C ARG A 172 -8.98 -1.32 13.53
N LEU A 173 -9.36 -1.69 12.30
CA LEU A 173 -10.37 -2.73 12.08
C LEU A 173 -9.94 -4.09 12.63
N LEU A 174 -8.68 -4.47 12.43
CA LEU A 174 -8.10 -5.68 13.02
C LEU A 174 -8.11 -5.60 14.56
N GLY A 175 -7.71 -4.47 15.12
CA GLY A 175 -7.75 -4.24 16.57
C GLY A 175 -9.16 -4.39 17.14
N ASP A 176 -10.17 -3.83 16.50
CA ASP A 176 -11.57 -3.97 16.90
C ASP A 176 -12.06 -5.41 16.78
N TYR A 177 -11.68 -6.10 15.69
CA TYR A 177 -12.04 -7.50 15.49
C TYR A 177 -11.41 -8.42 16.55
N LYS A 178 -10.15 -8.20 16.89
CA LYS A 178 -9.47 -8.91 18.00
C LYS A 178 -10.16 -8.68 19.34
N ARG A 179 -10.48 -7.43 19.69
CA ARG A 179 -11.19 -7.11 20.95
C ARG A 179 -12.55 -7.78 21.04
N LYS A 180 -13.33 -7.76 19.97
CA LYS A 180 -14.65 -8.42 19.93
C LYS A 180 -14.57 -9.92 20.15
N ASN A 181 -13.54 -10.58 19.66
CA ASN A 181 -13.37 -12.02 19.74
C ASN A 181 -12.38 -12.44 20.86
N GLU A 182 -12.23 -11.62 21.91
CA GLU A 182 -11.41 -11.89 23.10
C GLU A 182 -9.96 -12.27 22.77
N ASN A 183 -9.41 -11.70 21.69
CA ASN A 183 -8.08 -11.98 21.14
C ASN A 183 -7.85 -13.42 20.65
N ALA A 184 -8.86 -14.29 20.66
CA ALA A 184 -8.81 -15.65 20.11
C ALA A 184 -9.11 -15.65 18.60
N VAL A 185 -8.35 -14.86 17.82
CA VAL A 185 -8.61 -14.65 16.39
C VAL A 185 -7.56 -15.34 15.54
N SER A 186 -8.04 -16.18 14.63
CA SER A 186 -7.23 -16.64 13.51
C SER A 186 -7.11 -15.53 12.46
N MET A 187 -5.88 -15.13 12.11
CA MET A 187 -5.66 -14.17 11.02
C MET A 187 -6.24 -14.65 9.70
N ARG A 188 -6.23 -15.98 9.46
CA ARG A 188 -6.87 -16.58 8.31
C ARG A 188 -8.39 -16.28 8.24
N GLU A 189 -9.07 -16.36 9.39
CA GLU A 189 -10.51 -16.04 9.46
C GLU A 189 -10.78 -14.56 9.24
N PHE A 190 -9.97 -13.70 9.84
CA PHE A 190 -10.06 -12.26 9.61
C PHE A 190 -9.87 -11.92 8.12
N HIS A 191 -8.79 -12.42 7.51
CA HIS A 191 -8.52 -12.20 6.08
C HIS A 191 -9.64 -12.74 5.20
N ALA A 192 -10.14 -13.96 5.47
CA ALA A 192 -11.25 -14.53 4.72
C ALA A 192 -12.51 -13.66 4.80
N LYS A 193 -12.87 -13.17 6.00
CA LYS A 193 -14.04 -12.30 6.19
C LYS A 193 -13.92 -11.01 5.40
N ILE A 194 -12.81 -10.27 5.54
CA ILE A 194 -12.67 -8.99 4.86
C ILE A 194 -12.58 -9.12 3.34
N LEU A 195 -11.91 -10.15 2.84
CA LEU A 195 -11.82 -10.39 1.41
C LEU A 195 -13.15 -10.84 0.80
N ASN A 196 -13.96 -11.61 1.52
CA ASN A 196 -15.30 -12.00 1.07
C ASN A 196 -16.25 -10.81 0.97
N GLU A 197 -16.12 -9.80 1.85
CA GLU A 197 -16.91 -8.59 1.78
C GLU A 197 -16.49 -7.68 0.61
N GLY A 198 -15.27 -7.86 0.11
CA GLY A 198 -14.73 -7.13 -1.03
C GLY A 198 -14.23 -5.72 -0.70
N SER A 199 -13.88 -4.97 -1.74
CA SER A 199 -13.27 -3.64 -1.61
C SER A 199 -14.33 -2.56 -1.38
N ILE A 200 -14.93 -2.55 -0.20
CA ILE A 200 -15.93 -1.56 0.22
C ILE A 200 -15.32 -0.55 1.21
N PRO A 201 -15.97 0.61 1.45
CA PRO A 201 -15.49 1.57 2.45
C PRO A 201 -15.36 0.94 3.84
N ILE A 202 -14.23 1.18 4.51
CA ILE A 202 -13.89 0.54 5.78
C ILE A 202 -14.95 0.74 6.88
N PRO A 203 -15.66 1.89 7.01
CA PRO A 203 -16.75 2.02 7.97
C PRO A 203 -17.90 1.04 7.74
N GLN A 204 -18.23 0.72 6.49
CA GLN A 204 -19.23 -0.29 6.14
C GLN A 204 -18.71 -1.71 6.40
N LEU A 205 -17.47 -1.97 6.00
CA LEU A 205 -16.80 -3.24 6.28
C LEU A 205 -16.79 -3.53 7.79
N ARG A 206 -16.47 -2.52 8.61
CA ARG A 206 -16.48 -2.60 10.07
C ARG A 206 -17.85 -3.06 10.61
N LYS A 207 -18.95 -2.51 10.10
CA LYS A 207 -20.30 -2.92 10.50
C LYS A 207 -20.59 -4.37 10.15
N LEU A 208 -20.15 -4.84 8.98
CA LEU A 208 -20.42 -6.20 8.51
C LEU A 208 -19.64 -7.27 9.26
N ILE A 209 -18.39 -6.99 9.62
CA ILE A 209 -17.54 -8.01 10.26
C ILE A 209 -17.55 -7.95 11.78
N LEU A 210 -18.05 -6.86 12.36
CA LEU A 210 -18.17 -6.71 13.81
C LEU A 210 -19.63 -6.94 14.32
N ASN A 211 -20.60 -7.13 13.46
CA ASN A 211 -21.93 -7.57 13.88
C ASN A 211 -21.95 -9.09 13.90
#